data_1c2a24a6b07eac933efbe019c3e11e72
#
_entry.id   1c2a24a6b07eac933efbe019c3e11e72
#
_cell.length_a   1.000
_cell.length_b   1.000
_cell.length_c   1.000
_cell.angle_alpha   90.00
_cell.angle_beta   90.00
_cell.angle_gamma   90.00
#
_symmetry.space_group_name_H-M   'P 1'
#
loop_
_entity.id
_entity.type
_entity.pdbx_description
1 polymer ?
#
loop_
_entity_poly.entity_id
_entity_poly.type
_entity_poly.pdbx_seq_one_letter_code
_entity_poly.pdbx_strand_id
1 'polypeptide(L)'
;RHPVELMQQLMVDLMVGMGWEVAEGPEVEAEWFVFDALNFDEDHPARQMQDTFYLDPADGGLVMRTHTSPVQARSMLDRGVPLYIVAPGKAYRTDELDATHLPVFHQMEGLAVDKGITMAHLKGTLDHLATQLFGDGITTRLRPNYFPFTEPSAEMDLRCFVCRGEDAACRTCGGTGWIEWGGCGMVNELSLIHISEPTRPL
;
A
#
# COMPACT_ATOMS: atom_id res chain seq x y z
N ARG A 1 -13.53 3.93 20.72
CA ARG A 1 -13.09 3.67 19.33
C ARG A 1 -12.15 2.49 19.30
N HIS A 2 -12.18 1.72 18.22
CA HIS A 2 -11.29 0.58 18.06
C HIS A 2 -9.82 1.06 17.86
N PRO A 3 -8.80 0.39 18.43
CA PRO A 3 -7.41 0.82 18.28
C PRO A 3 -6.94 1.01 16.83
N VAL A 4 -7.40 0.16 15.91
CA VAL A 4 -7.09 0.28 14.48
C VAL A 4 -7.65 1.57 13.89
N GLU A 5 -8.89 1.97 14.25
CA GLU A 5 -9.48 3.24 13.80
C GLU A 5 -8.71 4.46 14.34
N LEU A 6 -8.27 4.39 15.59
CA LEU A 6 -7.45 5.46 16.19
C LEU A 6 -6.11 5.59 15.47
N MET A 7 -5.45 4.47 15.15
CA MET A 7 -4.19 4.48 14.42
C MET A 7 -4.38 5.01 13.00
N GLN A 8 -5.41 4.53 12.29
CA GLN A 8 -5.75 5.02 10.95
C GLN A 8 -6.00 6.52 10.95
N GLN A 9 -6.78 7.04 11.92
CA GLN A 9 -7.04 8.47 12.03
C GLN A 9 -5.75 9.27 12.29
N LEU A 10 -4.89 8.80 13.19
CA LEU A 10 -3.61 9.43 13.46
C LEU A 10 -2.73 9.52 12.21
N MET A 11 -2.63 8.43 11.45
CA MET A 11 -1.84 8.40 10.22
C MET A 11 -2.43 9.34 9.16
N VAL A 12 -3.76 9.37 9.01
CA VAL A 12 -4.45 10.31 8.12
C VAL A 12 -4.19 11.75 8.52
N ASP A 13 -4.32 12.09 9.81
CA ASP A 13 -4.09 13.45 10.32
C ASP A 13 -2.64 13.92 10.06
N LEU A 14 -1.66 13.02 10.20
CA LEU A 14 -0.26 13.30 9.87
C LEU A 14 -0.06 13.59 8.38
N MET A 15 -0.67 12.77 7.51
CA MET A 15 -0.58 12.96 6.05
C MET A 15 -1.26 14.26 5.62
N VAL A 16 -2.45 14.53 6.13
CA VAL A 16 -3.18 15.78 5.87
C VAL A 16 -2.38 16.99 6.36
N GLY A 17 -1.74 16.89 7.53
CA GLY A 17 -0.83 17.90 8.06
C GLY A 17 0.38 18.21 7.16
N MET A 18 0.80 17.26 6.32
CA MET A 18 1.82 17.43 5.28
C MET A 18 1.26 17.96 3.96
N GLY A 19 -0.06 18.23 3.86
CA GLY A 19 -0.70 18.74 2.67
C GLY A 19 -1.24 17.66 1.71
N TRP A 20 -1.35 16.42 2.15
CA TRP A 20 -1.95 15.34 1.38
C TRP A 20 -3.47 15.34 1.52
N GLU A 21 -4.18 14.87 0.50
CA GLU A 21 -5.63 14.74 0.50
C GLU A 21 -6.04 13.30 0.77
N VAL A 22 -7.15 13.11 1.49
CA VAL A 22 -7.74 11.78 1.66
C VAL A 22 -8.51 11.42 0.40
N ALA A 23 -8.22 10.25 -0.15
CA ALA A 23 -8.95 9.66 -1.27
C ALA A 23 -9.61 8.35 -0.83
N GLU A 24 -10.85 8.16 -1.23
CA GLU A 24 -11.63 6.97 -0.94
C GLU A 24 -12.05 6.27 -2.24
N GLY A 25 -12.34 4.99 -2.16
CA GLY A 25 -12.83 4.19 -3.28
C GLY A 25 -13.61 2.97 -2.82
N PRO A 26 -14.29 2.28 -3.75
CA PRO A 26 -15.13 1.14 -3.41
C PRO A 26 -14.30 -0.05 -2.89
N GLU A 27 -14.93 -0.85 -2.03
CA GLU A 27 -14.34 -2.13 -1.55
C GLU A 27 -14.56 -3.27 -2.57
N VAL A 28 -15.70 -3.24 -3.29
CA VAL A 28 -15.94 -4.07 -4.46
C VAL A 28 -15.46 -3.30 -5.68
N GLU A 29 -14.54 -3.89 -6.43
CA GLU A 29 -13.82 -3.19 -7.47
C GLU A 29 -13.80 -3.99 -8.77
N ALA A 30 -13.69 -3.30 -9.90
CA ALA A 30 -13.41 -3.97 -11.16
C ALA A 30 -11.99 -4.55 -11.13
N GLU A 31 -11.84 -5.79 -11.61
CA GLU A 31 -10.59 -6.52 -11.66
C GLU A 31 -9.47 -5.70 -12.32
N TRP A 32 -9.82 -4.94 -13.36
CA TRP A 32 -8.87 -4.05 -14.04
C TRP A 32 -8.15 -3.06 -13.10
N PHE A 33 -8.88 -2.44 -12.16
CA PHE A 33 -8.28 -1.50 -11.22
C PHE A 33 -7.39 -2.18 -10.17
N VAL A 34 -7.68 -3.45 -9.86
CA VAL A 34 -6.93 -4.21 -8.85
C VAL A 34 -5.63 -4.76 -9.43
N PHE A 35 -5.63 -5.11 -10.73
CA PHE A 35 -4.52 -5.81 -11.34
C PHE A 35 -3.95 -5.12 -12.58
N ASP A 36 -4.72 -4.96 -13.66
CA ASP A 36 -4.21 -4.47 -14.95
C ASP A 36 -3.62 -3.06 -14.85
N ALA A 37 -4.34 -2.13 -14.23
CA ALA A 37 -3.89 -0.76 -14.01
C ALA A 37 -2.59 -0.67 -13.18
N LEU A 38 -2.29 -1.72 -12.44
CA LEU A 38 -1.12 -1.83 -11.57
C LEU A 38 -0.03 -2.73 -12.15
N ASN A 39 -0.12 -3.04 -13.44
CA ASN A 39 0.87 -3.84 -14.16
C ASN A 39 1.05 -5.27 -13.63
N PHE A 40 -0.01 -5.88 -13.10
CA PHE A 40 -0.01 -7.31 -12.81
C PHE A 40 -0.27 -8.10 -14.09
N ASP A 41 0.61 -9.03 -14.41
CA ASP A 41 0.44 -9.94 -15.54
C ASP A 41 -0.77 -10.85 -15.36
N GLU A 42 -1.35 -11.33 -16.48
CA GLU A 42 -2.53 -12.22 -16.44
C GLU A 42 -2.29 -13.50 -15.63
N ASP A 43 -1.07 -14.04 -15.68
CA ASP A 43 -0.67 -15.25 -14.96
C ASP A 43 -0.16 -14.98 -13.53
N HIS A 44 -0.25 -13.74 -13.03
CA HIS A 44 0.29 -13.41 -11.72
C HIS A 44 -0.47 -14.16 -10.60
N PRO A 45 0.23 -14.79 -9.63
CA PRO A 45 -0.41 -15.59 -8.58
C PRO A 45 -1.50 -14.84 -7.80
N ALA A 46 -1.32 -13.54 -7.55
CA ALA A 46 -2.30 -12.72 -6.84
C ALA A 46 -3.68 -12.63 -7.52
N ARG A 47 -3.78 -12.95 -8.83
CA ARG A 47 -5.06 -13.04 -9.56
C ARG A 47 -5.80 -14.36 -9.34
N GLN A 48 -5.17 -15.34 -8.70
CA GLN A 48 -5.80 -16.64 -8.49
C GLN A 48 -6.90 -16.56 -7.43
N MET A 49 -7.96 -17.34 -7.59
CA MET A 49 -9.10 -17.38 -6.66
C MET A 49 -8.72 -17.82 -5.24
N GLN A 50 -7.55 -18.43 -5.08
CA GLN A 50 -6.99 -18.80 -3.77
C GLN A 50 -6.44 -17.60 -2.99
N ASP A 51 -6.19 -16.45 -3.66
CA ASP A 51 -5.65 -15.25 -3.03
C ASP A 51 -6.61 -14.04 -3.12
N THR A 52 -7.65 -14.13 -3.97
CA THR A 52 -8.61 -13.04 -4.24
C THR A 52 -10.05 -13.52 -4.13
N PHE A 53 -10.89 -12.74 -3.45
CA PHE A 53 -12.34 -12.96 -3.43
C PHE A 53 -12.98 -12.40 -4.70
N TYR A 54 -13.38 -13.28 -5.61
CA TYR A 54 -14.20 -12.94 -6.77
C TYR A 54 -15.69 -12.95 -6.41
N LEU A 55 -16.45 -12.01 -6.96
CA LEU A 55 -17.89 -11.98 -6.81
C LEU A 55 -18.56 -12.91 -7.82
N ASP A 56 -19.72 -13.47 -7.44
CA ASP A 56 -20.50 -14.35 -8.33
C ASP A 56 -21.32 -13.52 -9.35
N PRO A 57 -21.26 -13.86 -10.66
CA PRO A 57 -20.46 -14.91 -11.26
C PRO A 57 -18.97 -14.52 -11.32
N ALA A 58 -18.07 -15.50 -11.12
CA ALA A 58 -16.62 -15.25 -11.04
C ALA A 58 -16.00 -14.66 -12.32
N ASP A 59 -16.66 -14.81 -13.46
CA ASP A 59 -16.29 -14.20 -14.75
C ASP A 59 -16.88 -12.79 -14.94
N GLY A 60 -17.58 -12.29 -13.93
CA GLY A 60 -18.16 -10.94 -13.94
C GLY A 60 -17.15 -9.79 -13.81
N GLY A 61 -15.86 -10.08 -13.61
CA GLY A 61 -14.79 -9.08 -13.51
C GLY A 61 -14.85 -8.19 -12.28
N LEU A 62 -15.56 -8.62 -11.22
CA LEU A 62 -15.64 -7.91 -9.94
C LEU A 62 -14.97 -8.71 -8.83
N VAL A 63 -14.20 -8.01 -8.01
CA VAL A 63 -13.45 -8.59 -6.88
C VAL A 63 -13.59 -7.73 -5.63
N MET A 64 -13.38 -8.33 -4.47
CA MET A 64 -13.04 -7.55 -3.28
C MET A 64 -11.60 -7.08 -3.43
N ARG A 65 -11.34 -5.79 -3.28
CA ARG A 65 -9.99 -5.23 -3.46
C ARG A 65 -8.99 -5.88 -2.49
N THR A 66 -7.87 -6.35 -3.02
CA THR A 66 -6.80 -7.01 -2.26
C THR A 66 -5.82 -6.01 -1.63
N HIS A 67 -5.95 -4.74 -1.98
CA HIS A 67 -5.19 -3.59 -1.47
C HIS A 67 -5.94 -2.29 -1.78
N THR A 68 -5.49 -1.17 -1.25
CA THR A 68 -6.12 0.14 -1.49
C THR A 68 -5.61 0.86 -2.73
N SER A 69 -4.68 0.28 -3.49
CA SER A 69 -4.08 0.85 -4.71
C SER A 69 -5.08 1.19 -5.83
N PRO A 70 -6.24 0.53 -5.99
CA PRO A 70 -7.25 0.97 -6.95
C PRO A 70 -7.65 2.44 -6.80
N VAL A 71 -7.64 2.95 -5.57
CA VAL A 71 -7.92 4.36 -5.28
C VAL A 71 -6.88 5.27 -5.92
N GLN A 72 -5.62 4.85 -6.00
CA GLN A 72 -4.55 5.61 -6.67
C GLN A 72 -4.85 5.73 -8.17
N ALA A 73 -5.16 4.61 -8.85
CA ALA A 73 -5.49 4.60 -10.27
C ALA A 73 -6.72 5.49 -10.57
N ARG A 74 -7.79 5.35 -9.78
CA ARG A 74 -8.98 6.19 -9.90
C ARG A 74 -8.67 7.67 -9.72
N SER A 75 -7.88 8.01 -8.70
CA SER A 75 -7.53 9.42 -8.43
C SER A 75 -6.70 10.02 -9.56
N MET A 76 -5.79 9.27 -10.16
CA MET A 76 -5.03 9.75 -11.33
C MET A 76 -5.91 9.99 -12.54
N LEU A 77 -6.89 9.11 -12.81
CA LEU A 77 -7.85 9.28 -13.90
C LEU A 77 -8.76 10.48 -13.69
N ASP A 78 -9.26 10.66 -12.46
CA ASP A 78 -10.26 11.68 -12.16
C ASP A 78 -9.67 13.09 -12.00
N ARG A 79 -8.47 13.20 -11.40
CA ARG A 79 -7.91 14.48 -10.95
C ARG A 79 -6.69 14.92 -11.76
N GLY A 80 -6.01 13.98 -12.43
CA GLY A 80 -4.73 14.25 -13.09
C GLY A 80 -3.59 14.55 -12.12
N VAL A 81 -2.57 15.27 -12.60
CA VAL A 81 -1.36 15.60 -11.84
C VAL A 81 -1.14 17.12 -11.79
N PRO A 82 -0.53 17.69 -10.71
CA PRO A 82 0.08 17.01 -9.58
C PRO A 82 -0.95 16.41 -8.61
N LEU A 83 -0.56 15.35 -7.90
CA LEU A 83 -1.44 14.60 -7.01
C LEU A 83 -0.67 14.15 -5.75
N TYR A 84 -1.25 14.41 -4.58
CA TYR A 84 -0.77 13.96 -3.27
C TYR A 84 -1.95 13.41 -2.49
N ILE A 85 -2.09 12.08 -2.43
CA ILE A 85 -3.22 11.44 -1.78
C ILE A 85 -2.79 10.37 -0.79
N VAL A 86 -3.62 10.18 0.22
CA VAL A 86 -3.59 9.03 1.12
C VAL A 86 -4.91 8.27 1.02
N ALA A 87 -4.83 6.96 0.84
CA ALA A 87 -5.97 6.08 0.66
C ALA A 87 -6.06 5.07 1.82
N PRO A 88 -6.73 5.42 2.93
CA PRO A 88 -7.03 4.50 4.01
C PRO A 88 -8.20 3.60 3.63
N GLY A 89 -8.18 2.34 4.08
CA GLY A 89 -9.32 1.46 3.84
C GLY A 89 -9.09 0.02 4.28
N LYS A 90 -10.09 -0.81 4.02
CA LYS A 90 -9.99 -2.26 4.20
C LYS A 90 -9.53 -2.91 2.91
N ALA A 91 -8.79 -3.97 3.07
CA ALA A 91 -8.37 -4.89 2.01
C ALA A 91 -8.79 -6.32 2.37
N TYR A 92 -8.96 -7.16 1.36
CA TYR A 92 -9.57 -8.47 1.47
C TYR A 92 -8.71 -9.50 0.76
N ARG A 93 -8.31 -10.57 1.46
CA ARG A 93 -7.55 -11.69 0.90
C ARG A 93 -8.10 -13.00 1.43
N THR A 94 -7.99 -14.07 0.66
CA THR A 94 -8.48 -15.40 1.04
C THR A 94 -7.52 -16.12 2.00
N ASP A 95 -6.64 -15.39 2.67
CA ASP A 95 -5.72 -15.94 3.65
C ASP A 95 -6.45 -16.72 4.75
N GLU A 96 -5.87 -17.82 5.17
CA GLU A 96 -6.36 -18.56 6.33
C GLU A 96 -6.17 -17.72 7.59
N LEU A 97 -7.18 -17.78 8.47
CA LEU A 97 -7.14 -17.09 9.75
C LEU A 97 -6.11 -17.75 10.67
N ASP A 98 -5.02 -17.05 10.96
CA ASP A 98 -4.00 -17.47 11.90
C ASP A 98 -3.59 -16.34 12.89
N ALA A 99 -2.48 -16.50 13.58
CA ALA A 99 -2.00 -15.49 14.54
C ALA A 99 -1.52 -14.19 13.89
N THR A 100 -1.26 -14.18 12.58
CA THR A 100 -0.65 -13.06 11.84
C THR A 100 -1.43 -12.64 10.60
N HIS A 101 -2.41 -13.44 10.15
CA HIS A 101 -3.20 -13.20 8.96
C HIS A 101 -4.69 -13.13 9.27
N LEU A 102 -5.35 -12.16 8.66
CA LEU A 102 -6.80 -11.98 8.69
C LEU A 102 -7.28 -11.81 7.24
N PRO A 103 -8.42 -12.42 6.87
CA PRO A 103 -9.00 -12.25 5.53
C PRO A 103 -9.47 -10.82 5.26
N VAL A 104 -9.64 -10.02 6.30
CA VAL A 104 -9.97 -8.60 6.22
C VAL A 104 -8.99 -7.82 7.10
N PHE A 105 -8.26 -6.89 6.53
CA PHE A 105 -7.32 -6.07 7.28
C PHE A 105 -7.39 -4.61 6.82
N HIS A 106 -6.85 -3.70 7.63
CA HIS A 106 -6.78 -2.29 7.30
C HIS A 106 -5.42 -1.97 6.68
N GLN A 107 -5.46 -1.17 5.63
CA GLN A 107 -4.28 -0.69 4.92
C GLN A 107 -4.39 0.80 4.71
N MET A 108 -3.27 1.48 4.58
CA MET A 108 -3.19 2.86 4.15
C MET A 108 -2.07 2.98 3.12
N GLU A 109 -2.38 3.51 1.97
CA GLU A 109 -1.41 3.78 0.93
C GLU A 109 -1.30 5.28 0.66
N GLY A 110 -0.12 5.73 0.25
CA GLY A 110 0.13 7.10 -0.18
C GLY A 110 0.65 7.11 -1.61
N LEU A 111 0.17 8.07 -2.41
CA LEU A 111 0.67 8.35 -3.76
C LEU A 111 0.98 9.82 -3.90
N ALA A 112 2.20 10.13 -4.35
CA ALA A 112 2.59 11.46 -4.77
C ALA A 112 3.07 11.42 -6.22
N VAL A 113 2.45 12.24 -7.09
CA VAL A 113 2.83 12.40 -8.49
C VAL A 113 3.05 13.87 -8.77
N ASP A 114 4.30 14.25 -8.99
CA ASP A 114 4.67 15.63 -9.31
C ASP A 114 6.05 15.66 -9.98
N LYS A 115 6.43 16.83 -10.50
CA LYS A 115 7.73 17.04 -11.13
C LYS A 115 8.85 16.95 -10.11
N GLY A 116 9.88 16.16 -10.42
CA GLY A 116 11.10 16.08 -9.62
C GLY A 116 10.99 15.25 -8.35
N ILE A 117 9.91 14.48 -8.15
CA ILE A 117 9.81 13.51 -7.05
C ILE A 117 10.84 12.40 -7.25
N THR A 118 11.47 11.98 -6.18
CA THR A 118 12.53 10.97 -6.15
C THR A 118 12.36 10.01 -4.98
N MET A 119 13.11 8.90 -5.00
CA MET A 119 13.21 7.97 -3.86
C MET A 119 13.64 8.66 -2.55
N ALA A 120 14.41 9.77 -2.63
CA ALA A 120 14.79 10.53 -1.44
C ALA A 120 13.59 11.23 -0.81
N HIS A 121 12.66 11.76 -1.61
CA HIS A 121 11.41 12.34 -1.11
C HIS A 121 10.52 11.27 -0.48
N LEU A 122 10.40 10.10 -1.12
CA LEU A 122 9.66 8.96 -0.58
C LEU A 122 10.24 8.54 0.78
N LYS A 123 11.56 8.32 0.84
CA LYS A 123 12.22 7.94 2.10
C LYS A 123 12.01 9.01 3.18
N GLY A 124 12.17 10.28 2.85
CA GLY A 124 11.98 11.38 3.80
C GLY A 124 10.56 11.44 4.36
N THR A 125 9.54 11.22 3.52
CA THR A 125 8.13 11.14 3.94
C THR A 125 7.90 9.97 4.89
N LEU A 126 8.41 8.79 4.55
CA LEU A 126 8.27 7.59 5.38
C LEU A 126 9.04 7.73 6.71
N ASP A 127 10.26 8.29 6.69
CA ASP A 127 11.02 8.57 7.91
C ASP A 127 10.29 9.53 8.84
N HIS A 128 9.69 10.58 8.27
CA HIS A 128 8.87 11.54 9.03
C HIS A 128 7.67 10.84 9.69
N LEU A 129 6.91 10.07 8.93
CA LEU A 129 5.79 9.29 9.46
C LEU A 129 6.24 8.32 10.57
N ALA A 130 7.33 7.59 10.35
CA ALA A 130 7.86 6.67 11.35
C ALA A 130 8.22 7.41 12.65
N THR A 131 8.86 8.56 12.54
CA THR A 131 9.21 9.39 13.70
C THR A 131 7.96 9.89 14.45
N GLN A 132 6.96 10.37 13.73
CA GLN A 132 5.73 10.87 14.34
C GLN A 132 4.91 9.75 15.03
N LEU A 133 4.93 8.53 14.47
CA LEU A 133 4.17 7.39 15.00
C LEU A 133 4.89 6.67 16.14
N PHE A 134 6.20 6.51 16.05
CA PHE A 134 6.98 5.65 16.95
C PHE A 134 7.98 6.44 17.83
N GLY A 135 8.05 7.75 17.66
CA GLY A 135 8.88 8.66 18.44
C GLY A 135 10.29 8.87 17.88
N ASP A 136 10.97 9.85 18.49
CA ASP A 136 12.34 10.18 18.11
C ASP A 136 13.29 8.99 18.39
N GLY A 137 14.20 8.78 17.48
CA GLY A 137 15.18 7.69 17.56
C GLY A 137 14.75 6.37 16.91
N ILE A 138 13.54 6.30 16.33
CA ILE A 138 13.20 5.16 15.43
C ILE A 138 14.18 5.14 14.25
N THR A 139 14.70 3.98 13.95
CA THR A 139 15.59 3.78 12.80
C THR A 139 14.85 3.03 11.73
N THR A 140 14.95 3.51 10.51
CA THR A 140 14.34 2.92 9.32
C THR A 140 15.42 2.45 8.34
N ARG A 141 15.07 1.51 7.49
CA ARG A 141 15.88 1.12 6.33
C ARG A 141 15.00 0.74 5.16
N LEU A 142 15.50 0.96 3.94
CA LEU A 142 14.90 0.42 2.73
C LEU A 142 15.68 -0.83 2.31
N ARG A 143 14.97 -1.90 2.00
CA ARG A 143 15.50 -3.12 1.38
C ARG A 143 14.97 -3.20 -0.05
N PRO A 144 15.82 -3.49 -1.06
CA PRO A 144 15.33 -3.76 -2.41
C PRO A 144 14.29 -4.88 -2.40
N ASN A 145 13.23 -4.69 -3.15
CA ASN A 145 12.19 -5.69 -3.39
C ASN A 145 11.61 -5.52 -4.79
N TYR A 146 10.64 -6.32 -5.15
CA TYR A 146 9.94 -6.25 -6.42
C TYR A 146 8.43 -6.15 -6.22
N PHE A 147 7.84 -5.13 -6.87
CA PHE A 147 6.39 -5.02 -7.03
C PHE A 147 6.08 -4.65 -8.48
N PRO A 148 5.04 -5.23 -9.12
CA PRO A 148 4.73 -4.97 -10.53
C PRO A 148 4.49 -3.49 -10.85
N PHE A 149 3.95 -2.75 -9.90
CA PHE A 149 3.52 -1.35 -10.05
C PHE A 149 4.57 -0.32 -9.61
N THR A 150 5.75 -0.75 -9.17
CA THR A 150 6.86 0.16 -8.79
C THR A 150 8.19 -0.22 -9.41
N GLU A 151 8.99 0.79 -9.79
CA GLU A 151 10.37 0.65 -10.27
C GLU A 151 11.16 1.95 -10.01
N PRO A 152 12.20 1.96 -9.17
CA PRO A 152 12.62 0.88 -8.29
C PRO A 152 11.65 0.62 -7.14
N SER A 153 11.65 -0.64 -6.65
CA SER A 153 10.82 -1.09 -5.53
C SER A 153 11.67 -1.34 -4.29
N ALA A 154 11.07 -1.10 -3.14
CA ALA A 154 11.70 -1.36 -1.85
C ALA A 154 10.66 -1.76 -0.80
N GLU A 155 11.11 -2.44 0.23
CA GLU A 155 10.40 -2.58 1.49
C GLU A 155 11.04 -1.70 2.55
N MET A 156 10.21 -1.06 3.35
CA MET A 156 10.64 -0.28 4.50
C MET A 156 10.50 -1.10 5.78
N ASP A 157 11.62 -1.24 6.47
CA ASP A 157 11.67 -1.84 7.80
C ASP A 157 11.88 -0.76 8.86
N LEU A 158 11.27 -0.99 10.02
CA LEU A 158 11.50 -0.25 11.25
C LEU A 158 12.39 -1.07 12.19
N ARG A 159 13.36 -0.43 12.83
CA ARG A 159 14.06 -1.07 13.95
C ARG A 159 13.04 -1.45 15.01
N CYS A 160 13.09 -2.67 15.49
CA CYS A 160 12.12 -3.14 16.47
C CYS A 160 12.10 -2.22 17.70
N PHE A 161 11.00 -1.55 17.92
CA PHE A 161 10.83 -0.60 19.02
C PHE A 161 10.64 -1.30 20.38
N VAL A 162 10.40 -2.62 20.37
CA VAL A 162 10.26 -3.43 21.59
C VAL A 162 11.63 -3.88 22.11
N CYS A 163 12.41 -4.60 21.29
CA CYS A 163 13.68 -5.18 21.71
C CYS A 163 14.90 -4.42 21.20
N ARG A 164 14.74 -3.45 20.32
CA ARG A 164 15.81 -2.69 19.67
C ARG A 164 16.90 -3.56 19.01
N GLY A 165 16.53 -4.83 18.70
CA GLY A 165 17.42 -5.82 18.12
C GLY A 165 18.36 -6.51 19.11
N GLU A 166 18.09 -6.42 20.38
CA GLU A 166 18.92 -6.99 21.46
C GLU A 166 18.39 -8.33 21.97
N ASP A 167 17.21 -8.75 21.55
CA ASP A 167 16.57 -10.00 21.98
C ASP A 167 16.26 -10.92 20.79
N ALA A 168 17.02 -12.00 20.65
CA ALA A 168 16.81 -13.02 19.62
C ALA A 168 15.49 -13.82 19.80
N ALA A 169 14.85 -13.75 20.96
CA ALA A 169 13.57 -14.39 21.24
C ALA A 169 12.38 -13.42 21.15
N CYS A 170 12.61 -12.19 20.73
CA CYS A 170 11.57 -11.17 20.61
C CYS A 170 10.46 -11.62 19.67
N ARG A 171 9.25 -11.76 20.20
CA ARG A 171 8.07 -12.18 19.41
C ARG A 171 7.62 -11.15 18.40
N THR A 172 7.86 -9.85 18.66
CA THR A 172 7.42 -8.76 17.79
C THR A 172 8.18 -8.74 16.46
N CYS A 173 9.48 -9.02 16.47
CA CYS A 173 10.31 -9.01 15.26
C CYS A 173 10.85 -10.40 14.88
N GLY A 174 10.41 -11.47 15.56
CA GLY A 174 10.92 -12.82 15.31
C GLY A 174 12.42 -12.95 15.55
N GLY A 175 13.01 -12.14 16.44
CA GLY A 175 14.44 -12.12 16.74
C GLY A 175 15.32 -11.41 15.71
N THR A 176 14.75 -10.91 14.60
CA THR A 176 15.51 -10.24 13.52
C THR A 176 15.98 -8.83 13.90
N GLY A 177 15.32 -8.21 14.89
CA GLY A 177 15.53 -6.82 15.28
C GLY A 177 14.88 -5.80 14.35
N TRP A 178 14.13 -6.25 13.32
CA TRP A 178 13.44 -5.41 12.35
C TRP A 178 11.99 -5.84 12.17
N ILE A 179 11.11 -4.87 11.92
CA ILE A 179 9.69 -5.05 11.64
C ILE A 179 9.46 -4.50 10.24
N GLU A 180 8.93 -5.32 9.35
CA GLU A 180 8.48 -4.87 8.04
C GLU A 180 7.28 -3.93 8.21
N TRP A 181 7.38 -2.73 7.64
CA TRP A 181 6.32 -1.73 7.74
C TRP A 181 5.49 -1.66 6.47
N GLY A 182 6.12 -1.78 5.32
CA GLY A 182 5.40 -1.88 4.06
C GLY A 182 6.25 -1.71 2.82
N GLY A 183 5.64 -2.07 1.68
CA GLY A 183 6.22 -1.87 0.36
C GLY A 183 6.15 -0.41 -0.08
N CYS A 184 7.15 0.03 -0.83
CA CYS A 184 7.20 1.38 -1.38
C CYS A 184 8.05 1.40 -2.67
N GLY A 185 7.97 2.47 -3.43
CA GLY A 185 8.77 2.63 -4.65
C GLY A 185 8.33 3.82 -5.48
N MET A 186 9.02 4.03 -6.59
CA MET A 186 8.55 4.95 -7.63
C MET A 186 7.51 4.22 -8.48
N VAL A 187 6.48 4.94 -8.92
CA VAL A 187 5.45 4.32 -9.78
C VAL A 187 6.09 3.84 -11.08
N ASN A 188 5.81 2.59 -11.45
CA ASN A 188 6.30 2.02 -12.69
C ASN A 188 5.67 2.74 -13.89
N GLU A 189 6.47 3.08 -14.90
CA GLU A 189 5.98 3.75 -16.11
C GLU A 189 4.89 2.94 -16.82
N LEU A 190 4.95 1.61 -16.81
CA LEU A 190 3.92 0.75 -17.38
C LEU A 190 2.57 0.91 -16.68
N SER A 191 2.55 1.06 -15.36
CA SER A 191 1.31 1.37 -14.63
C SER A 191 0.75 2.73 -15.03
N LEU A 192 1.61 3.75 -15.22
CA LEU A 192 1.20 5.08 -15.69
C LEU A 192 0.65 5.06 -17.11
N ILE A 193 1.25 4.25 -18.01
CA ILE A 193 0.77 4.11 -19.40
C ILE A 193 -0.64 3.50 -19.41
N HIS A 194 -0.89 2.45 -18.63
CA HIS A 194 -2.22 1.85 -18.55
C HIS A 194 -3.30 2.82 -18.03
N ILE A 195 -2.91 3.78 -17.22
CA ILE A 195 -3.82 4.78 -16.64
C ILE A 195 -3.97 5.98 -17.56
N SER A 196 -2.92 6.40 -18.27
CA SER A 196 -2.92 7.61 -19.10
C SER A 196 -3.44 7.40 -20.53
N GLU A 197 -3.50 6.17 -21.03
CA GLU A 197 -4.05 5.85 -22.35
C GLU A 197 -5.49 5.33 -22.25
N PRO A 198 -6.52 6.15 -22.49
CA PRO A 198 -7.93 5.74 -22.36
C PRO A 198 -8.43 4.89 -23.55
N THR A 199 -7.58 4.08 -24.16
CA THR A 199 -7.90 3.32 -25.37
C THR A 199 -8.46 1.91 -25.10
N ARG A 200 -8.59 1.48 -23.84
CA ARG A 200 -9.35 0.26 -23.53
C ARG A 200 -10.70 0.63 -22.95
N PRO A 201 -11.81 0.15 -23.57
CA PRO A 201 -13.14 0.34 -22.98
C PRO A 201 -13.19 -0.40 -21.64
N LEU A 202 -13.73 0.29 -20.63
CA LEU A 202 -14.11 -0.27 -19.34
C LEU A 202 -15.22 -1.30 -19.53
#